data_d9a0e48950e381d5444a3f65c3feeee4
#
_entry.id   d9a0e48950e381d5444a3f65c3feeee4
#
_cell.length_a   1.000
_cell.length_b   1.000
_cell.length_c   1.000
_cell.angle_alpha   90.00
_cell.angle_beta   90.00
_cell.angle_gamma   90.00
#
_symmetry.space_group_name_H-M   'P 1'
#
loop_
_entity.id
_entity.type
_entity.pdbx_description
1 polymer ?
#
loop_
_entity_poly.entity_id
_entity_poly.type
_entity_poly.pdbx_seq_one_letter_code
_entity_poly.pdbx_strand_id
1 'polypeptide(L)'
;MTRQNNFPTSEMWQWREKTPFAHTVVVGDQVFIGGHQTLDNNGVVLNPEDIAAQTRNVFENMEQSLHALDMQLSDLVRLNTYYVFEGSDADATAYWEDMTRVRLKYFPDPGPAATAVRARGMPYKGQLIQIEGVALKGASRKTRQRIMPPGSWDWSIAVPLSQGWKIGNRIFVGGQISADEKGASVHVGNLDAQTRNIYSYIERVLSDAGSSFKDVVRIKICFKYNSRDAQTGKTFVDRIMEISKEYIDGTAPVITAFAVDLLYPGLDLELDAMAIIEPNKKFLSPVGLGGRYQPAEFSDGINADGEIYVAGQTALQQDGSVLSPGDFPGQAKEVFHRLRKILKEADATLTDVVKLNLFIVADDLDIESAFHQTCQIWAEICPDGHPALTPVRVHELAQTGLLIQADCIAVK
;
A
#
# COMPACT_ATOMS: atom_id res chain seq x y z
N MET A 1 -3.65 22.00 -8.61
CA MET A 1 -3.53 22.27 -7.14
C MET A 1 -2.09 22.60 -6.80
N THR A 2 -1.83 23.37 -5.72
CA THR A 2 -0.43 23.64 -5.29
C THR A 2 0.16 22.37 -4.71
N ARG A 3 1.31 21.94 -5.25
CA ARG A 3 2.09 20.79 -4.76
C ARG A 3 3.31 21.29 -3.98
N GLN A 4 3.62 20.62 -2.87
CA GLN A 4 4.82 20.85 -2.08
C GLN A 4 5.47 19.51 -1.75
N ASN A 5 6.73 19.34 -2.15
CA ASN A 5 7.55 18.20 -1.75
C ASN A 5 8.32 18.57 -0.48
N ASN A 6 8.26 17.73 0.52
CA ASN A 6 9.00 17.92 1.77
C ASN A 6 10.13 16.88 1.85
N PHE A 7 11.32 17.34 1.63
CA PHE A 7 12.53 16.53 1.74
C PHE A 7 13.05 16.53 3.17
N PRO A 8 13.78 15.49 3.57
CA PRO A 8 14.39 15.45 4.89
C PRO A 8 15.42 16.61 5.04
N THR A 9 15.44 17.22 6.22
CA THR A 9 16.53 18.09 6.64
C THR A 9 17.71 17.25 7.11
N SER A 10 18.88 17.88 7.34
CA SER A 10 20.08 17.17 7.83
C SER A 10 19.90 16.53 9.22
N GLU A 11 18.88 16.92 9.97
CA GLU A 11 18.56 16.38 11.31
C GLU A 11 17.58 15.21 11.26
N MET A 12 16.90 15.02 10.12
CA MET A 12 15.94 13.95 9.91
C MET A 12 16.65 12.70 9.38
N TRP A 13 15.97 11.55 9.47
CA TRP A 13 16.46 10.32 8.87
C TRP A 13 16.70 10.48 7.36
N GLN A 14 17.68 9.79 6.82
CA GLN A 14 18.05 9.85 5.41
C GLN A 14 18.06 8.43 4.82
N TRP A 15 17.79 8.35 3.52
CA TRP A 15 18.14 7.16 2.76
C TRP A 15 19.67 7.01 2.77
N ARG A 16 20.17 5.78 2.77
CA ARG A 16 21.61 5.52 2.73
C ARG A 16 22.26 6.08 1.47
N GLU A 17 21.54 6.01 0.36
CA GLU A 17 21.96 6.64 -0.88
C GLU A 17 21.16 7.91 -1.14
N LYS A 18 21.74 8.81 -1.95
CA LYS A 18 21.02 9.98 -2.45
C LYS A 18 19.90 9.52 -3.37
N THR A 19 18.68 9.70 -2.93
CA THR A 19 17.46 9.35 -3.69
C THR A 19 16.69 10.61 -4.09
N PRO A 20 15.91 10.57 -5.19
CA PRO A 20 15.06 11.70 -5.59
C PRO A 20 13.74 11.77 -4.83
N PHE A 21 13.52 10.97 -3.80
CA PHE A 21 12.23 10.78 -3.15
C PHE A 21 12.03 11.70 -1.95
N ALA A 22 10.84 12.32 -1.87
CA ALA A 22 10.42 13.12 -0.73
C ALA A 22 9.94 12.23 0.43
N HIS A 23 10.08 12.69 1.68
CA HIS A 23 9.47 12.04 2.84
C HIS A 23 7.96 12.20 2.81
N THR A 24 7.48 13.39 2.45
CA THR A 24 6.07 13.68 2.29
C THR A 24 5.83 14.56 1.07
N VAL A 25 4.63 14.41 0.47
CA VAL A 25 4.15 15.28 -0.61
C VAL A 25 2.79 15.83 -0.23
N VAL A 26 2.66 17.16 -0.22
CA VAL A 26 1.42 17.87 0.07
C VAL A 26 0.74 18.28 -1.23
N VAL A 27 -0.55 17.95 -1.38
CA VAL A 27 -1.38 18.44 -2.48
C VAL A 27 -2.75 18.82 -1.93
N GLY A 28 -3.08 20.11 -2.03
CA GLY A 28 -4.32 20.61 -1.43
C GLY A 28 -4.36 20.39 0.07
N ASP A 29 -5.32 19.62 0.54
CA ASP A 29 -5.51 19.23 1.95
C ASP A 29 -4.93 17.85 2.29
N GLN A 30 -4.43 17.10 1.32
CA GLN A 30 -3.85 15.78 1.52
C GLN A 30 -2.32 15.85 1.67
N VAL A 31 -1.81 15.03 2.59
CA VAL A 31 -0.38 14.80 2.79
C VAL A 31 -0.10 13.32 2.60
N PHE A 32 0.59 12.99 1.51
CA PHE A 32 1.05 11.64 1.21
C PHE A 32 2.39 11.41 1.90
N ILE A 33 2.45 10.40 2.76
CA ILE A 33 3.62 10.06 3.56
C ILE A 33 4.26 8.82 2.97
N GLY A 34 5.54 8.91 2.65
CA GLY A 34 6.34 7.76 2.19
C GLY A 34 6.57 6.76 3.31
N GLY A 35 7.10 5.61 2.96
CA GLY A 35 7.51 4.61 3.93
C GLY A 35 8.62 5.14 4.82
N HIS A 36 8.25 5.61 6.01
CA HIS A 36 9.21 6.07 7.00
C HIS A 36 9.99 4.90 7.55
N GLN A 37 11.30 5.10 7.63
CA GLN A 37 12.29 4.08 7.92
C GLN A 37 12.83 4.21 9.35
N THR A 38 13.40 3.13 9.87
CA THR A 38 14.17 3.13 11.11
C THR A 38 15.66 3.42 10.85
N LEU A 39 15.92 4.55 10.18
CA LEU A 39 17.26 5.02 9.84
C LEU A 39 17.60 6.29 10.63
N ASP A 40 18.89 6.51 10.84
CA ASP A 40 19.39 7.79 11.32
C ASP A 40 19.62 8.78 10.16
N ASN A 41 20.16 9.93 10.47
CA ASN A 41 20.51 10.98 9.49
C ASN A 41 21.71 10.64 8.59
N ASN A 42 22.36 9.51 8.79
CA ASN A 42 23.44 8.98 7.94
C ASN A 42 22.97 7.73 7.16
N GLY A 43 21.69 7.34 7.25
CA GLY A 43 21.15 6.15 6.61
C GLY A 43 21.54 4.83 7.29
N VAL A 44 21.93 4.86 8.55
CA VAL A 44 22.25 3.67 9.33
C VAL A 44 21.00 3.14 10.00
N VAL A 45 20.79 1.82 9.88
CA VAL A 45 19.65 1.14 10.53
C VAL A 45 19.80 1.19 12.04
N LEU A 46 18.81 1.75 12.73
CA LEU A 46 18.74 1.85 14.18
C LEU A 46 18.13 0.58 14.78
N ASN A 47 18.67 0.15 15.93
CA ASN A 47 18.16 -0.96 16.73
C ASN A 47 17.81 -2.23 15.90
N PRO A 48 18.74 -2.76 15.10
CA PRO A 48 18.48 -4.00 14.38
C PRO A 48 18.06 -5.08 15.38
N GLU A 49 17.11 -5.95 15.00
CA GLU A 49 16.55 -7.02 15.81
C GLU A 49 15.56 -6.63 16.94
N ASP A 50 15.35 -5.32 17.20
CA ASP A 50 14.36 -4.83 18.19
C ASP A 50 13.17 -4.15 17.50
N ILE A 51 12.08 -4.90 17.27
CA ILE A 51 10.87 -4.39 16.60
C ILE A 51 10.22 -3.25 17.39
N ALA A 52 10.23 -3.31 18.72
CA ALA A 52 9.60 -2.28 19.54
C ALA A 52 10.38 -0.96 19.48
N ALA A 53 11.73 -1.02 19.51
CA ALA A 53 12.56 0.17 19.34
C ALA A 53 12.45 0.72 17.92
N GLN A 54 12.46 -0.12 16.88
CA GLN A 54 12.29 0.31 15.51
C GLN A 54 10.90 0.94 15.27
N THR A 55 9.85 0.38 15.84
CA THR A 55 8.50 0.96 15.76
C THR A 55 8.47 2.36 16.37
N ARG A 56 9.13 2.56 17.51
CA ARG A 56 9.26 3.88 18.12
C ARG A 56 10.00 4.86 17.20
N ASN A 57 11.15 4.47 16.67
CA ASN A 57 11.94 5.31 15.77
C ASN A 57 11.15 5.73 14.53
N VAL A 58 10.38 4.80 13.93
CA VAL A 58 9.56 5.11 12.76
C VAL A 58 8.47 6.14 13.09
N PHE A 59 7.78 6.02 14.24
CA PHE A 59 6.78 7.02 14.63
C PHE A 59 7.42 8.37 14.96
N GLU A 60 8.57 8.40 15.63
CA GLU A 60 9.32 9.64 15.88
C GLU A 60 9.74 10.32 14.56
N ASN A 61 10.19 9.55 13.59
CA ASN A 61 10.54 10.04 12.25
C ASN A 61 9.30 10.59 11.50
N MET A 62 8.14 9.93 11.65
CA MET A 62 6.88 10.43 11.07
C MET A 62 6.43 11.73 11.76
N GLU A 63 6.53 11.81 13.09
CA GLU A 63 6.23 13.04 13.84
C GLU A 63 7.09 14.21 13.36
N GLN A 64 8.40 14.01 13.19
CA GLN A 64 9.29 15.05 12.67
C GLN A 64 8.84 15.54 11.28
N SER A 65 8.49 14.61 10.38
CA SER A 65 8.03 14.95 9.03
C SER A 65 6.69 15.71 9.05
N LEU A 66 5.77 15.35 9.96
CA LEU A 66 4.48 16.02 10.11
C LEU A 66 4.63 17.37 10.82
N HIS A 67 5.47 17.48 11.85
CA HIS A 67 5.75 18.74 12.54
C HIS A 67 6.33 19.79 11.59
N ALA A 68 7.16 19.40 10.63
CA ALA A 68 7.66 20.32 9.58
C ALA A 68 6.52 20.89 8.70
N LEU A 69 5.32 20.36 8.79
CA LEU A 69 4.11 20.81 8.11
C LEU A 69 3.05 21.40 9.06
N ASP A 70 3.41 21.66 10.33
CA ASP A 70 2.50 22.05 11.42
C ASP A 70 1.38 21.02 11.67
N MET A 71 1.71 19.74 11.59
CA MET A 71 0.79 18.61 11.72
C MET A 71 1.25 17.63 12.80
N GLN A 72 0.35 16.69 13.16
CA GLN A 72 0.56 15.67 14.19
C GLN A 72 0.15 14.30 13.68
N LEU A 73 0.57 13.22 14.37
CA LEU A 73 0.14 11.84 14.04
C LEU A 73 -1.39 11.67 14.11
N SER A 74 -2.08 12.43 14.96
CA SER A 74 -3.55 12.43 15.00
C SER A 74 -4.23 12.97 13.74
N ASP A 75 -3.48 13.56 12.80
CA ASP A 75 -4.00 14.01 11.51
C ASP A 75 -4.02 12.90 10.46
N LEU A 76 -3.40 11.75 10.78
CA LEU A 76 -3.44 10.56 9.94
C LEU A 76 -4.86 10.01 9.87
N VAL A 77 -5.27 9.69 8.65
CA VAL A 77 -6.54 9.00 8.36
C VAL A 77 -6.31 7.59 7.84
N ARG A 78 -5.11 7.34 7.28
CA ARG A 78 -4.68 6.03 6.82
C ARG A 78 -3.25 5.75 7.24
N LEU A 79 -2.99 4.50 7.63
CA LEU A 79 -1.70 3.99 8.04
C LEU A 79 -1.49 2.60 7.46
N ASN A 80 -0.42 2.37 6.71
CA ASN A 80 -0.04 1.04 6.26
C ASN A 80 1.31 0.68 6.89
N THR A 81 1.34 -0.45 7.56
CA THR A 81 2.52 -0.99 8.22
C THR A 81 2.98 -2.24 7.49
N TYR A 82 4.24 -2.25 7.10
CA TYR A 82 4.96 -3.42 6.61
C TYR A 82 5.99 -3.79 7.66
N TYR A 83 5.96 -5.03 8.15
CA TYR A 83 6.92 -5.49 9.15
C TYR A 83 7.49 -6.85 8.81
N VAL A 84 8.67 -7.15 9.29
CA VAL A 84 9.40 -8.40 9.05
C VAL A 84 9.34 -9.26 10.31
N PHE A 85 8.97 -10.51 10.13
CA PHE A 85 9.01 -11.53 11.18
C PHE A 85 9.33 -12.88 10.56
N GLU A 86 10.46 -13.46 10.96
CA GLU A 86 10.96 -14.73 10.43
C GLU A 86 10.58 -15.94 11.32
N GLY A 87 9.81 -15.71 12.38
CA GLY A 87 9.32 -16.74 13.27
C GLY A 87 8.13 -17.54 12.72
N SER A 88 7.62 -18.45 13.53
CA SER A 88 6.46 -19.27 13.17
C SER A 88 5.16 -18.47 13.14
N ASP A 89 4.17 -18.93 12.35
CA ASP A 89 2.83 -18.32 12.35
C ASP A 89 2.19 -18.32 13.76
N ALA A 90 2.53 -19.27 14.62
CA ALA A 90 2.03 -19.34 15.99
C ALA A 90 2.52 -18.17 16.85
N ASP A 91 3.73 -17.65 16.59
CA ASP A 91 4.33 -16.55 17.34
C ASP A 91 4.06 -15.19 16.71
N ALA A 92 3.50 -15.14 15.50
CA ALA A 92 3.28 -13.91 14.75
C ALA A 92 2.38 -12.91 15.48
N THR A 93 1.32 -13.39 16.12
CA THR A 93 0.38 -12.53 16.87
C THR A 93 1.08 -11.85 18.04
N ALA A 94 1.89 -12.59 18.84
CA ALA A 94 2.62 -12.02 19.97
C ALA A 94 3.63 -10.96 19.51
N TYR A 95 4.35 -11.22 18.43
CA TYR A 95 5.29 -10.27 17.83
C TYR A 95 4.58 -8.99 17.36
N TRP A 96 3.43 -9.13 16.68
CA TRP A 96 2.62 -8.00 16.27
C TRP A 96 2.08 -7.20 17.48
N GLU A 97 1.67 -7.88 18.56
CA GLU A 97 1.20 -7.21 19.77
C GLU A 97 2.29 -6.35 20.40
N ASP A 98 3.56 -6.79 20.43
CA ASP A 98 4.68 -6.01 20.96
C ASP A 98 4.89 -4.72 20.15
N MET A 99 4.86 -4.82 18.82
CA MET A 99 4.88 -3.65 17.92
C MET A 99 3.67 -2.73 18.17
N THR A 100 2.48 -3.31 18.33
CA THR A 100 1.23 -2.57 18.51
C THR A 100 1.18 -1.87 19.88
N ARG A 101 1.71 -2.45 20.95
CA ARG A 101 1.83 -1.78 22.26
C ARG A 101 2.65 -0.49 22.16
N VAL A 102 3.63 -0.40 21.28
CA VAL A 102 4.34 0.85 20.98
C VAL A 102 3.38 1.84 20.31
N ARG A 103 2.67 1.41 19.25
CA ARG A 103 1.69 2.23 18.53
C ARG A 103 0.65 2.87 19.44
N LEU A 104 0.17 2.15 20.47
CA LEU A 104 -0.82 2.66 21.44
C LEU A 104 -0.36 3.92 22.19
N LYS A 105 0.95 4.18 22.26
CA LYS A 105 1.50 5.38 22.89
C LYS A 105 1.41 6.62 21.99
N TYR A 106 1.28 6.44 20.69
CA TYR A 106 1.26 7.50 19.69
C TYR A 106 -0.14 7.86 19.19
N PHE A 107 -1.07 6.91 19.23
CA PHE A 107 -2.43 7.13 18.72
C PHE A 107 -3.48 6.99 19.81
N PRO A 108 -4.13 8.11 20.20
CA PRO A 108 -5.35 8.03 20.99
C PRO A 108 -6.52 7.49 20.15
N ASP A 109 -7.59 7.07 20.77
CA ASP A 109 -8.85 6.78 20.10
C ASP A 109 -9.55 8.10 19.67
N PRO A 110 -10.00 8.22 18.41
CA PRO A 110 -9.96 7.27 17.30
C PRO A 110 -8.63 7.29 16.55
N GLY A 111 -8.09 6.11 16.26
CA GLY A 111 -6.90 5.94 15.44
C GLY A 111 -7.20 5.93 13.93
N PRO A 112 -6.15 5.92 13.09
CA PRO A 112 -6.30 5.86 11.63
C PRO A 112 -6.87 4.51 11.18
N ALA A 113 -7.48 4.48 9.99
CA ALA A 113 -7.74 3.24 9.26
C ALA A 113 -6.38 2.61 8.91
N ALA A 114 -6.18 1.35 9.25
CA ALA A 114 -4.86 0.73 9.17
C ALA A 114 -4.89 -0.63 8.45
N THR A 115 -3.79 -0.92 7.78
CA THR A 115 -3.43 -2.22 7.19
C THR A 115 -2.07 -2.62 7.78
N ALA A 116 -1.89 -3.87 8.19
CA ALA A 116 -0.62 -4.35 8.70
C ALA A 116 -0.30 -5.76 8.19
N VAL A 117 0.77 -5.91 7.42
CA VAL A 117 1.16 -7.18 6.80
C VAL A 117 2.63 -7.51 7.04
N ARG A 118 2.94 -8.80 7.11
CA ARG A 118 4.31 -9.30 7.24
C ARG A 118 4.97 -9.35 5.87
N ALA A 119 5.89 -8.42 5.62
CA ALA A 119 6.70 -8.38 4.41
C ALA A 119 7.88 -9.35 4.49
N ARG A 120 8.40 -9.77 3.33
CA ARG A 120 9.62 -10.59 3.24
C ARG A 120 10.87 -9.82 3.68
N GLY A 121 10.85 -8.49 3.59
CA GLY A 121 11.97 -7.64 3.98
C GLY A 121 11.74 -6.17 3.66
N MET A 122 12.73 -5.38 4.02
CA MET A 122 12.83 -3.94 3.77
C MET A 122 14.07 -3.66 2.91
N PRO A 123 14.24 -2.43 2.38
CA PRO A 123 15.38 -2.07 1.55
C PRO A 123 16.75 -2.39 2.16
N TYR A 124 16.91 -2.22 3.47
CA TYR A 124 18.19 -2.42 4.12
C TYR A 124 18.15 -3.55 5.15
N LYS A 125 19.22 -4.33 5.20
CA LYS A 125 19.35 -5.43 6.16
C LYS A 125 19.22 -4.92 7.61
N GLY A 126 18.44 -5.63 8.40
CA GLY A 126 18.20 -5.29 9.82
C GLY A 126 17.01 -4.37 10.06
N GLN A 127 16.40 -3.85 9.00
CA GLN A 127 15.11 -3.16 9.12
C GLN A 127 13.98 -4.17 9.31
N LEU A 128 13.16 -3.94 10.34
CA LEU A 128 12.04 -4.81 10.70
C LEU A 128 10.68 -4.16 10.44
N ILE A 129 10.62 -2.85 10.20
CA ILE A 129 9.35 -2.14 10.03
C ILE A 129 9.51 -0.91 9.15
N GLN A 130 8.46 -0.64 8.39
CA GLN A 130 8.26 0.57 7.61
C GLN A 130 6.78 0.96 7.67
N ILE A 131 6.51 2.25 7.82
CA ILE A 131 5.14 2.76 7.93
C ILE A 131 4.93 3.91 6.93
N GLU A 132 3.86 3.83 6.17
CA GLU A 132 3.38 4.87 5.26
C GLU A 132 2.00 5.37 5.66
N GLY A 133 1.56 6.50 5.14
CA GLY A 133 0.23 6.98 5.46
C GLY A 133 -0.31 8.10 4.59
N VAL A 134 -1.54 8.49 4.91
CA VAL A 134 -2.18 9.71 4.41
C VAL A 134 -2.67 10.51 5.60
N ALA A 135 -2.32 11.80 5.63
CA ALA A 135 -2.77 12.74 6.64
C ALA A 135 -3.56 13.89 5.99
N LEU A 136 -4.33 14.62 6.79
CA LEU A 136 -5.12 15.74 6.34
C LEU A 136 -4.68 17.04 6.99
N LYS A 137 -4.55 18.09 6.15
CA LYS A 137 -4.17 19.44 6.57
C LYS A 137 -5.37 20.40 6.55
N GLY A 138 -5.32 21.42 7.39
CA GLY A 138 -6.30 22.52 7.35
C GLY A 138 -7.70 22.13 7.85
N ALA A 139 -8.74 22.62 7.17
CA ALA A 139 -10.14 22.44 7.59
C ALA A 139 -10.63 20.98 7.54
N SER A 140 -10.09 20.19 6.61
CA SER A 140 -10.49 18.77 6.42
C SER A 140 -10.25 17.91 7.65
N ARG A 141 -9.28 18.27 8.52
CA ARG A 141 -9.06 17.62 9.82
C ARG A 141 -10.30 17.63 10.71
N LYS A 142 -11.08 18.72 10.67
CA LYS A 142 -12.22 18.96 11.56
C LYS A 142 -13.52 18.33 11.05
N THR A 143 -13.59 18.02 9.76
CA THR A 143 -14.81 17.51 9.10
C THR A 143 -14.75 16.02 8.80
N ARG A 144 -13.68 15.32 9.21
CA ARG A 144 -13.54 13.89 9.03
C ARG A 144 -14.54 13.11 9.88
N GLN A 145 -15.08 12.05 9.31
CA GLN A 145 -16.00 11.12 9.97
C GLN A 145 -15.33 9.76 10.13
N ARG A 146 -15.27 9.26 11.38
CA ARG A 146 -14.89 7.87 11.66
C ARG A 146 -15.99 6.92 11.21
N ILE A 147 -15.61 5.81 10.55
CA ILE A 147 -16.52 4.75 10.13
C ILE A 147 -16.20 3.50 10.94
N MET A 148 -17.21 3.01 11.69
CA MET A 148 -17.12 1.81 12.55
C MET A 148 -18.46 1.08 12.52
N PRO A 149 -18.79 0.34 11.43
CA PRO A 149 -20.09 -0.36 11.33
C PRO A 149 -20.22 -1.42 12.42
N PRO A 150 -21.41 -1.58 13.01
CA PRO A 150 -21.67 -2.68 13.95
C PRO A 150 -21.40 -4.07 13.31
N GLY A 151 -20.84 -4.98 14.12
CA GLY A 151 -20.51 -6.33 13.65
C GLY A 151 -19.31 -6.40 12.73
N SER A 152 -18.46 -5.38 12.73
CA SER A 152 -17.13 -5.42 12.10
C SER A 152 -16.19 -6.28 12.94
N TRP A 153 -15.18 -6.85 12.30
CA TRP A 153 -14.10 -7.51 13.02
C TRP A 153 -13.31 -6.52 13.89
N ASP A 154 -12.67 -7.00 14.94
CA ASP A 154 -11.80 -6.21 15.81
C ASP A 154 -10.50 -6.98 16.11
N TRP A 155 -9.56 -6.33 16.74
CA TRP A 155 -8.27 -6.91 17.08
C TRP A 155 -8.36 -7.80 18.34
N SER A 156 -7.40 -8.74 18.48
CA SER A 156 -7.23 -9.56 19.68
C SER A 156 -6.94 -8.76 20.96
N ILE A 157 -6.42 -7.55 20.80
CA ILE A 157 -6.19 -6.57 21.88
C ILE A 157 -6.86 -5.24 21.54
N ALA A 158 -7.23 -4.48 22.55
CA ALA A 158 -7.84 -3.16 22.34
C ALA A 158 -6.85 -2.21 21.64
N VAL A 159 -7.18 -1.82 20.42
CA VAL A 159 -6.41 -0.88 19.59
C VAL A 159 -7.34 0.26 19.17
N PRO A 160 -6.90 1.52 19.17
CA PRO A 160 -7.67 2.62 18.60
C PRO A 160 -7.74 2.45 17.07
N LEU A 161 -8.66 1.60 16.63
CA LEU A 161 -8.90 1.24 15.23
C LEU A 161 -10.05 2.07 14.69
N SER A 162 -9.94 2.44 13.41
CA SER A 162 -11.09 2.83 12.59
C SER A 162 -11.18 1.87 11.41
N GLN A 163 -12.38 1.34 11.14
CA GLN A 163 -12.61 0.51 9.96
C GLN A 163 -12.48 1.35 8.68
N GLY A 164 -12.82 2.63 8.78
CA GLY A 164 -12.59 3.60 7.73
C GLY A 164 -12.66 5.05 8.21
N TRP A 165 -12.26 5.95 7.32
CA TRP A 165 -12.44 7.39 7.47
C TRP A 165 -13.08 7.98 6.22
N LYS A 166 -14.09 8.84 6.40
CA LYS A 166 -14.67 9.67 5.34
C LYS A 166 -14.22 11.12 5.51
N ILE A 167 -13.76 11.73 4.42
CA ILE A 167 -13.29 13.11 4.37
C ILE A 167 -13.81 13.76 3.08
N GLY A 168 -14.79 14.65 3.24
CA GLY A 168 -15.50 15.16 2.06
C GLY A 168 -16.12 14.02 1.27
N ASN A 169 -15.72 13.86 0.04
CA ASN A 169 -16.14 12.76 -0.84
C ASN A 169 -15.17 11.55 -0.84
N ARG A 170 -14.04 11.60 -0.12
CA ARG A 170 -13.06 10.50 -0.07
C ARG A 170 -13.34 9.56 1.09
N ILE A 171 -13.15 8.26 0.86
CA ILE A 171 -13.25 7.21 1.87
C ILE A 171 -11.97 6.38 1.85
N PHE A 172 -11.37 6.22 3.01
CA PHE A 172 -10.22 5.34 3.25
C PHE A 172 -10.70 4.15 4.06
N VAL A 173 -10.77 2.98 3.46
CA VAL A 173 -11.11 1.71 4.13
C VAL A 173 -9.82 1.09 4.62
N GLY A 174 -9.74 0.77 5.91
CA GLY A 174 -8.63 0.02 6.50
C GLY A 174 -8.56 -1.41 5.99
N GLY A 175 -7.46 -2.11 6.27
CA GLY A 175 -7.31 -3.52 5.95
C GLY A 175 -8.46 -4.33 6.52
N GLN A 176 -9.15 -5.06 5.66
CA GLN A 176 -10.22 -5.97 6.05
C GLN A 176 -9.71 -7.39 5.96
N ILE A 177 -9.93 -8.16 7.02
CA ILE A 177 -9.52 -9.55 7.16
C ILE A 177 -10.75 -10.42 7.48
N SER A 178 -10.65 -11.72 7.23
CA SER A 178 -11.70 -12.66 7.61
C SER A 178 -11.54 -13.07 9.08
N ALA A 179 -11.89 -12.15 9.99
CA ALA A 179 -11.88 -12.36 11.43
C ALA A 179 -13.23 -11.99 12.05
N ASP A 180 -13.46 -12.42 13.28
CA ASP A 180 -14.63 -12.07 14.08
C ASP A 180 -14.37 -10.80 14.95
N GLU A 181 -15.38 -10.41 15.73
CA GLU A 181 -15.33 -9.27 16.65
C GLU A 181 -14.28 -9.41 17.80
N LYS A 182 -13.66 -10.59 17.92
CA LYS A 182 -12.63 -10.89 18.93
C LYS A 182 -11.24 -11.08 18.32
N GLY A 183 -11.11 -10.88 17.00
CA GLY A 183 -9.86 -11.06 16.28
C GLY A 183 -9.52 -12.51 15.94
N ALA A 184 -10.45 -13.44 16.10
CA ALA A 184 -10.22 -14.81 15.69
C ALA A 184 -10.46 -14.98 14.18
N SER A 185 -9.53 -15.64 13.46
CA SER A 185 -9.70 -15.95 12.04
C SER A 185 -10.91 -16.84 11.81
N VAL A 186 -11.76 -16.47 10.85
CA VAL A 186 -12.92 -17.27 10.44
C VAL A 186 -12.75 -17.76 9.01
N HIS A 187 -13.47 -18.84 8.64
CA HIS A 187 -13.37 -19.48 7.32
C HIS A 187 -11.95 -20.01 6.98
N VAL A 188 -11.20 -20.43 8.01
CA VAL A 188 -9.83 -20.94 7.87
C VAL A 188 -9.75 -22.05 6.83
N GLY A 189 -8.80 -21.95 5.90
CA GLY A 189 -8.60 -22.92 4.81
C GLY A 189 -9.61 -22.82 3.67
N ASN A 190 -10.46 -21.79 3.66
CA ASN A 190 -11.44 -21.55 2.59
C ASN A 190 -11.27 -20.13 2.02
N LEU A 191 -10.38 -19.99 1.03
CA LEU A 191 -10.08 -18.72 0.36
C LEU A 191 -11.33 -18.02 -0.17
N ASP A 192 -12.27 -18.78 -0.75
CA ASP A 192 -13.51 -18.24 -1.32
C ASP A 192 -14.37 -17.58 -0.24
N ALA A 193 -14.56 -18.27 0.88
CA ALA A 193 -15.36 -17.76 1.99
C ALA A 193 -14.67 -16.58 2.67
N GLN A 194 -13.35 -16.61 2.84
CA GLN A 194 -12.59 -15.46 3.36
C GLN A 194 -12.73 -14.26 2.44
N THR A 195 -12.57 -14.44 1.13
CA THR A 195 -12.69 -13.34 0.15
C THR A 195 -14.08 -12.69 0.23
N ARG A 196 -15.17 -13.48 0.21
CA ARG A 196 -16.54 -12.95 0.32
C ARG A 196 -16.79 -12.25 1.66
N ASN A 197 -16.28 -12.80 2.76
CA ASN A 197 -16.41 -12.18 4.07
C ASN A 197 -15.74 -10.80 4.12
N ILE A 198 -14.53 -10.69 3.56
CA ILE A 198 -13.79 -9.42 3.46
C ILE A 198 -14.54 -8.41 2.61
N TYR A 199 -15.05 -8.81 1.44
CA TYR A 199 -15.88 -7.91 0.61
C TYR A 199 -17.14 -7.46 1.33
N SER A 200 -17.77 -8.31 2.15
CA SER A 200 -18.93 -7.92 2.96
C SER A 200 -18.57 -6.87 4.02
N TYR A 201 -17.37 -6.94 4.61
CA TYR A 201 -16.89 -5.90 5.53
C TYR A 201 -16.59 -4.59 4.80
N ILE A 202 -15.96 -4.62 3.63
CA ILE A 202 -15.75 -3.43 2.80
C ILE A 202 -17.11 -2.78 2.45
N GLU A 203 -18.11 -3.58 2.04
CA GLU A 203 -19.46 -3.11 1.73
C GLU A 203 -20.10 -2.38 2.91
N ARG A 204 -19.99 -2.94 4.15
CA ARG A 204 -20.50 -2.30 5.36
C ARG A 204 -19.83 -0.96 5.62
N VAL A 205 -18.50 -0.87 5.50
CA VAL A 205 -17.75 0.37 5.68
C VAL A 205 -18.16 1.42 4.65
N LEU A 206 -18.30 1.03 3.38
CA LEU A 206 -18.75 1.92 2.32
C LEU A 206 -20.19 2.39 2.56
N SER A 207 -21.10 1.49 2.91
CA SER A 207 -22.51 1.80 3.19
C SER A 207 -22.68 2.76 4.37
N ASP A 208 -21.94 2.54 5.47
CA ASP A 208 -21.93 3.44 6.65
C ASP A 208 -21.37 4.83 6.31
N ALA A 209 -20.49 4.92 5.32
CA ALA A 209 -19.99 6.17 4.75
C ALA A 209 -20.96 6.81 3.73
N GLY A 210 -22.11 6.20 3.42
CA GLY A 210 -23.05 6.65 2.38
C GLY A 210 -22.51 6.45 0.96
N SER A 211 -21.81 5.34 0.72
CA SER A 211 -21.13 4.99 -0.53
C SER A 211 -21.40 3.52 -0.90
N SER A 212 -20.82 3.07 -2.00
CA SER A 212 -20.88 1.69 -2.46
C SER A 212 -19.65 1.33 -3.29
N PHE A 213 -19.56 0.08 -3.76
CA PHE A 213 -18.49 -0.34 -4.67
C PHE A 213 -18.39 0.48 -5.95
N LYS A 214 -19.47 1.16 -6.38
CA LYS A 214 -19.43 2.07 -7.54
C LYS A 214 -18.45 3.22 -7.39
N ASP A 215 -18.19 3.61 -6.15
CA ASP A 215 -17.30 4.72 -5.82
C ASP A 215 -15.86 4.27 -5.61
N VAL A 216 -15.60 2.96 -5.49
CA VAL A 216 -14.25 2.43 -5.28
C VAL A 216 -13.38 2.75 -6.49
N VAL A 217 -12.21 3.33 -6.22
CA VAL A 217 -11.21 3.68 -7.22
C VAL A 217 -9.98 2.76 -7.14
N ARG A 218 -9.64 2.25 -5.95
CA ARG A 218 -8.48 1.40 -5.72
C ARG A 218 -8.78 0.30 -4.71
N ILE A 219 -8.28 -0.90 -4.98
CA ILE A 219 -8.20 -2.03 -4.04
C ILE A 219 -6.76 -2.53 -4.01
N LYS A 220 -6.22 -2.74 -2.79
CA LYS A 220 -4.97 -3.44 -2.57
C LYS A 220 -5.27 -4.81 -2.00
N ILE A 221 -4.67 -5.84 -2.57
CA ILE A 221 -4.83 -7.25 -2.19
C ILE A 221 -3.50 -7.77 -1.68
N CYS A 222 -3.42 -8.02 -0.39
CA CYS A 222 -2.32 -8.71 0.27
C CYS A 222 -2.74 -10.16 0.48
N PHE A 223 -2.09 -11.12 -0.20
CA PHE A 223 -2.47 -12.54 -0.10
C PHE A 223 -1.33 -13.37 0.48
N LYS A 224 -1.69 -14.49 1.11
CA LYS A 224 -0.74 -15.36 1.78
C LYS A 224 0.20 -16.04 0.79
N TYR A 225 1.51 -15.97 1.07
CA TYR A 225 2.51 -16.73 0.33
C TYR A 225 2.49 -18.21 0.71
N ASN A 226 2.63 -19.08 -0.29
CA ASN A 226 2.79 -20.52 -0.10
C ASN A 226 4.01 -21.03 -0.88
N SER A 227 5.13 -21.16 -0.22
CA SER A 227 6.40 -21.61 -0.81
C SER A 227 6.38 -23.01 -1.43
N ARG A 228 5.31 -23.79 -1.21
CA ARG A 228 5.17 -25.16 -1.75
C ARG A 228 4.52 -25.23 -3.10
N ASP A 229 3.91 -24.13 -3.54
CA ASP A 229 3.23 -24.05 -4.82
C ASP A 229 3.85 -22.93 -5.66
N ALA A 230 4.62 -23.32 -6.68
CA ALA A 230 5.25 -22.37 -7.61
C ALA A 230 4.24 -21.50 -8.40
N GLN A 231 2.95 -21.81 -8.32
CA GLN A 231 1.87 -21.03 -8.95
C GLN A 231 0.98 -20.29 -7.95
N THR A 232 1.36 -20.26 -6.67
CA THR A 232 0.52 -19.68 -5.60
C THR A 232 0.03 -18.29 -5.94
N GLY A 233 0.89 -17.36 -6.31
CA GLY A 233 0.50 -16.01 -6.65
C GLY A 233 -0.53 -15.97 -7.78
N LYS A 234 -0.31 -16.74 -8.84
CA LYS A 234 -1.24 -16.86 -9.95
C LYS A 234 -2.60 -17.45 -9.50
N THR A 235 -2.56 -18.54 -8.75
CA THR A 235 -3.76 -19.25 -8.32
C THR A 235 -4.62 -18.43 -7.37
N PHE A 236 -4.00 -17.85 -6.33
CA PHE A 236 -4.68 -17.02 -5.36
C PHE A 236 -5.27 -15.75 -5.98
N VAL A 237 -4.48 -15.02 -6.75
CA VAL A 237 -4.95 -13.79 -7.40
C VAL A 237 -6.07 -14.09 -8.38
N ASP A 238 -5.97 -15.12 -9.21
CA ASP A 238 -7.04 -15.48 -10.16
C ASP A 238 -8.34 -15.75 -9.43
N ARG A 239 -8.28 -16.54 -8.33
CA ARG A 239 -9.48 -16.89 -7.59
C ARG A 239 -10.09 -15.70 -6.85
N ILE A 240 -9.26 -14.88 -6.20
CA ILE A 240 -9.70 -13.63 -5.55
C ILE A 240 -10.35 -12.71 -6.58
N MET A 241 -9.74 -12.54 -7.77
CA MET A 241 -10.25 -11.69 -8.83
C MET A 241 -11.57 -12.20 -9.41
N GLU A 242 -11.73 -13.52 -9.52
CA GLU A 242 -13.00 -14.12 -9.96
C GLU A 242 -14.14 -13.79 -8.98
N ILE A 243 -13.90 -13.92 -7.68
CA ILE A 243 -14.89 -13.58 -6.64
C ILE A 243 -15.13 -12.07 -6.58
N SER A 244 -14.07 -11.26 -6.77
CA SER A 244 -14.17 -9.81 -6.76
C SER A 244 -15.21 -9.27 -7.76
N LYS A 245 -15.38 -9.95 -8.89
CA LYS A 245 -16.39 -9.59 -9.91
C LYS A 245 -17.82 -9.62 -9.37
N GLU A 246 -18.11 -10.45 -8.35
CA GLU A 246 -19.43 -10.52 -7.72
C GLU A 246 -19.82 -9.19 -7.05
N TYR A 247 -18.84 -8.33 -6.69
CA TYR A 247 -19.02 -7.09 -5.93
C TYR A 247 -18.75 -5.82 -6.76
N ILE A 248 -17.81 -5.88 -7.70
CA ILE A 248 -17.30 -4.71 -8.41
C ILE A 248 -17.64 -4.69 -9.89
N ASP A 249 -18.65 -5.44 -10.32
CA ASP A 249 -19.10 -5.48 -11.71
C ASP A 249 -19.41 -4.09 -12.25
N GLY A 250 -18.82 -3.77 -13.41
CA GLY A 250 -18.96 -2.47 -14.09
C GLY A 250 -18.30 -1.27 -13.39
N THR A 251 -17.57 -1.47 -12.28
CA THR A 251 -16.90 -0.36 -11.55
C THR A 251 -15.43 -0.23 -11.91
N ALA A 252 -14.80 -1.29 -12.40
CA ALA A 252 -13.42 -1.39 -12.89
C ALA A 252 -12.35 -0.64 -12.04
N PRO A 253 -12.25 -0.87 -10.71
CA PRO A 253 -11.24 -0.22 -9.88
C PRO A 253 -9.84 -0.63 -10.29
N VAL A 254 -8.82 0.16 -9.92
CA VAL A 254 -7.43 -0.28 -10.05
C VAL A 254 -7.07 -1.27 -8.95
N ILE A 255 -6.31 -2.31 -9.30
CA ILE A 255 -5.89 -3.36 -8.39
C ILE A 255 -4.38 -3.39 -8.27
N THR A 256 -3.89 -3.55 -7.03
CA THR A 256 -2.50 -3.90 -6.71
C THR A 256 -2.51 -5.17 -5.86
N ALA A 257 -1.85 -6.23 -6.29
CA ALA A 257 -1.84 -7.52 -5.59
C ALA A 257 -0.41 -8.04 -5.43
N PHE A 258 -0.06 -8.50 -4.22
CA PHE A 258 1.27 -9.06 -3.91
C PHE A 258 1.20 -10.03 -2.73
N ALA A 259 2.14 -11.00 -2.73
CA ALA A 259 2.22 -12.04 -1.72
C ALA A 259 3.03 -11.60 -0.50
N VAL A 260 2.44 -11.78 0.67
CA VAL A 260 3.01 -11.49 1.99
C VAL A 260 2.59 -12.58 2.98
N ASP A 261 3.02 -12.49 4.21
CA ASP A 261 2.39 -13.22 5.30
C ASP A 261 1.38 -12.33 6.02
N LEU A 262 0.37 -12.95 6.63
CA LEU A 262 -0.73 -12.24 7.29
C LEU A 262 -0.51 -12.18 8.80
N LEU A 263 -1.29 -11.31 9.43
CA LEU A 263 -1.20 -11.03 10.86
C LEU A 263 -1.57 -12.23 11.73
N TYR A 264 -2.70 -12.87 11.43
CA TYR A 264 -3.20 -13.99 12.23
C TYR A 264 -3.06 -15.32 11.50
N PRO A 265 -2.78 -16.41 12.24
CA PRO A 265 -2.84 -17.75 11.68
C PRO A 265 -4.21 -18.02 11.03
N GLY A 266 -4.21 -18.70 9.89
CA GLY A 266 -5.42 -19.08 9.19
C GLY A 266 -6.04 -18.02 8.27
N LEU A 267 -5.46 -16.82 8.19
CA LEU A 267 -5.82 -15.83 7.17
C LEU A 267 -5.13 -16.16 5.85
N ASP A 268 -5.86 -16.03 4.74
CA ASP A 268 -5.34 -16.20 3.39
C ASP A 268 -5.14 -14.88 2.65
N LEU A 269 -5.86 -13.79 3.07
CA LEU A 269 -5.75 -12.49 2.45
C LEU A 269 -6.20 -11.36 3.39
N GLU A 270 -5.74 -10.14 3.07
CA GLU A 270 -6.20 -8.86 3.62
C GLU A 270 -6.39 -7.87 2.47
N LEU A 271 -7.52 -7.16 2.45
CA LEU A 271 -7.82 -6.14 1.44
C LEU A 271 -8.02 -4.77 2.08
N ASP A 272 -7.47 -3.75 1.46
CA ASP A 272 -7.82 -2.35 1.73
C ASP A 272 -8.38 -1.67 0.48
N ALA A 273 -9.17 -0.60 0.67
CA ALA A 273 -9.78 0.10 -0.44
C ALA A 273 -9.77 1.62 -0.26
N MET A 274 -9.83 2.33 -1.38
CA MET A 274 -10.10 3.76 -1.44
C MET A 274 -11.31 4.01 -2.34
N ALA A 275 -12.20 4.90 -1.91
CA ALA A 275 -13.35 5.31 -2.69
C ALA A 275 -13.47 6.84 -2.75
N ILE A 276 -14.08 7.32 -3.83
CA ILE A 276 -14.47 8.73 -4.02
C ILE A 276 -15.94 8.73 -4.38
N ILE A 277 -16.78 9.36 -3.57
CA ILE A 277 -18.23 9.39 -3.76
C ILE A 277 -18.56 10.17 -5.02
N GLU A 278 -19.34 9.55 -5.91
CA GLU A 278 -19.83 10.12 -7.17
C GLU A 278 -18.74 10.82 -8.00
N PRO A 279 -17.57 10.20 -8.26
CA PRO A 279 -16.53 10.84 -8.99
C PRO A 279 -16.84 10.86 -10.49
N ASN A 280 -16.36 11.87 -11.19
CA ASN A 280 -16.27 11.81 -12.65
C ASN A 280 -15.10 10.91 -13.04
N LYS A 281 -15.35 9.61 -13.19
CA LYS A 281 -14.32 8.61 -13.51
C LYS A 281 -14.02 8.60 -15.00
N LYS A 282 -12.71 8.72 -15.33
CA LYS A 282 -12.17 8.37 -16.64
C LYS A 282 -11.26 7.15 -16.46
N PHE A 283 -11.62 6.04 -17.08
CA PHE A 283 -10.79 4.82 -17.10
C PHE A 283 -9.64 4.99 -18.08
N LEU A 284 -8.45 4.55 -17.67
CA LEU A 284 -7.20 4.68 -18.42
C LEU A 284 -6.70 3.27 -18.74
N SER A 285 -6.66 2.92 -20.02
CA SER A 285 -6.23 1.59 -20.49
C SER A 285 -5.52 1.73 -21.84
N PRO A 286 -4.25 2.14 -21.83
CA PRO A 286 -3.47 2.36 -23.05
C PRO A 286 -3.37 1.11 -23.92
N VAL A 287 -3.56 1.28 -25.22
CA VAL A 287 -3.40 0.18 -26.18
C VAL A 287 -1.97 -0.38 -26.12
N GLY A 288 -1.87 -1.72 -26.08
CA GLY A 288 -0.59 -2.42 -26.09
C GLY A 288 0.10 -2.55 -24.73
N LEU A 289 -0.54 -2.13 -23.64
CA LEU A 289 -0.14 -2.59 -22.32
C LEU A 289 -0.69 -4.00 -22.10
N GLY A 290 0.20 -4.95 -21.83
CA GLY A 290 -0.21 -6.27 -21.40
C GLY A 290 -0.88 -6.18 -20.03
N GLY A 291 -2.07 -6.72 -19.90
CA GLY A 291 -2.78 -6.87 -18.65
C GLY A 291 -3.32 -8.28 -18.53
N ARG A 292 -3.33 -8.85 -17.32
CA ARG A 292 -3.83 -10.20 -17.10
C ARG A 292 -5.36 -10.24 -17.18
N TYR A 293 -6.02 -9.10 -16.91
CA TYR A 293 -7.46 -8.99 -16.83
C TYR A 293 -8.00 -8.04 -17.91
N GLN A 294 -9.22 -8.28 -18.33
CA GLN A 294 -9.86 -7.45 -19.37
C GLN A 294 -10.16 -6.05 -18.84
N PRO A 295 -10.02 -5.00 -19.65
CA PRO A 295 -10.30 -3.62 -19.23
C PRO A 295 -11.73 -3.38 -18.69
N ALA A 296 -12.69 -4.21 -19.06
CA ALA A 296 -14.05 -4.11 -18.56
C ALA A 296 -14.20 -4.52 -17.08
N GLU A 297 -13.23 -5.29 -16.55
CA GLU A 297 -13.29 -5.82 -15.18
C GLU A 297 -12.42 -4.99 -14.23
N PHE A 298 -11.24 -4.55 -14.70
CA PHE A 298 -10.25 -3.79 -13.93
C PHE A 298 -9.52 -2.83 -14.85
N SER A 299 -9.20 -1.65 -14.35
CA SER A 299 -8.52 -0.62 -15.12
C SER A 299 -7.02 -0.59 -14.81
N ASP A 300 -6.19 -0.26 -15.82
CA ASP A 300 -4.79 0.06 -15.60
C ASP A 300 -4.63 1.35 -14.78
N GLY A 301 -5.57 2.29 -14.98
CA GLY A 301 -5.65 3.52 -14.20
C GLY A 301 -7.05 4.12 -14.19
N ILE A 302 -7.30 4.97 -13.21
CA ILE A 302 -8.53 5.77 -13.09
C ILE A 302 -8.12 7.22 -12.79
N ASN A 303 -8.64 8.15 -13.58
CA ASN A 303 -8.68 9.57 -13.20
C ASN A 303 -10.05 9.86 -12.59
N ALA A 304 -10.06 10.23 -11.31
CA ALA A 304 -11.23 10.60 -10.54
C ALA A 304 -11.08 12.07 -10.09
N ASP A 305 -11.67 13.00 -10.85
CA ASP A 305 -11.65 14.43 -10.55
C ASP A 305 -10.24 15.04 -10.40
N GLY A 306 -9.25 14.53 -11.15
CA GLY A 306 -7.85 14.99 -11.13
C GLY A 306 -6.95 14.20 -10.19
N GLU A 307 -7.48 13.31 -9.37
CA GLU A 307 -6.70 12.28 -8.67
C GLU A 307 -6.59 11.04 -9.57
N ILE A 308 -5.37 10.65 -9.90
CA ILE A 308 -5.09 9.56 -10.83
C ILE A 308 -4.53 8.39 -10.04
N TYR A 309 -5.23 7.29 -10.06
CA TYR A 309 -4.84 6.03 -9.43
C TYR A 309 -4.37 5.07 -10.51
N VAL A 310 -3.17 4.52 -10.37
CA VAL A 310 -2.59 3.57 -11.30
C VAL A 310 -2.45 2.20 -10.62
N ALA A 311 -2.96 1.16 -11.27
CA ALA A 311 -2.87 -0.22 -10.82
C ALA A 311 -1.42 -0.69 -10.68
N GLY A 312 -1.20 -1.74 -9.92
CA GLY A 312 0.10 -2.40 -9.82
C GLY A 312 0.61 -2.85 -11.18
N GLN A 313 1.53 -2.10 -11.77
CA GLN A 313 2.16 -2.41 -13.05
C GLN A 313 3.33 -3.36 -12.88
N THR A 314 3.42 -4.34 -13.76
CA THR A 314 4.49 -5.35 -13.80
C THR A 314 5.00 -5.52 -15.22
N ALA A 315 6.07 -6.28 -15.41
CA ALA A 315 6.60 -6.61 -16.73
C ALA A 315 5.86 -7.80 -17.40
N LEU A 316 4.54 -7.95 -17.17
CA LEU A 316 3.72 -8.99 -17.78
C LEU A 316 3.24 -8.57 -19.17
N GLN A 317 3.42 -9.43 -20.18
CA GLN A 317 2.97 -9.19 -21.54
C GLN A 317 1.51 -9.64 -21.75
N GLN A 318 0.91 -9.26 -22.88
CA GLN A 318 -0.48 -9.61 -23.23
C GLN A 318 -0.69 -11.12 -23.37
N ASP A 319 0.32 -11.84 -23.83
CA ASP A 319 0.27 -13.31 -23.96
C ASP A 319 0.49 -14.05 -22.63
N GLY A 320 0.64 -13.31 -21.51
CA GLY A 320 0.89 -13.85 -20.19
C GLY A 320 2.36 -14.22 -19.94
N SER A 321 3.27 -13.96 -20.86
CA SER A 321 4.71 -14.13 -20.63
C SER A 321 5.31 -12.97 -19.84
N VAL A 322 6.39 -13.23 -19.13
CA VAL A 322 7.16 -12.19 -18.41
C VAL A 322 8.20 -11.60 -19.36
N LEU A 323 8.20 -10.28 -19.50
CA LEU A 323 9.22 -9.57 -20.25
C LEU A 323 10.54 -9.60 -19.47
N SER A 324 11.66 -9.89 -20.16
CA SER A 324 13.00 -9.89 -19.56
C SER A 324 13.11 -10.76 -18.30
N PRO A 325 12.81 -12.07 -18.36
CA PRO A 325 12.89 -12.94 -17.19
C PRO A 325 14.29 -12.93 -16.58
N GLY A 326 14.37 -12.75 -15.24
CA GLY A 326 15.64 -12.68 -14.51
C GLY A 326 16.40 -11.36 -14.63
N ASP A 327 15.98 -10.43 -15.50
CA ASP A 327 16.58 -9.11 -15.67
C ASP A 327 15.80 -8.05 -14.85
N PHE A 328 16.22 -7.83 -13.61
CA PHE A 328 15.57 -6.86 -12.73
C PHE A 328 15.57 -5.42 -13.31
N PRO A 329 16.70 -4.86 -13.79
CA PRO A 329 16.70 -3.53 -14.41
C PRO A 329 15.78 -3.41 -15.63
N GLY A 330 15.73 -4.44 -16.46
CA GLY A 330 14.84 -4.49 -17.63
C GLY A 330 13.38 -4.45 -17.22
N GLN A 331 12.99 -5.24 -16.21
CA GLN A 331 11.62 -5.21 -15.67
C GLN A 331 11.30 -3.87 -15.01
N ALA A 332 12.21 -3.28 -14.24
CA ALA A 332 11.99 -1.97 -13.60
C ALA A 332 11.77 -0.84 -14.63
N LYS A 333 12.56 -0.81 -15.71
CA LYS A 333 12.37 0.14 -16.82
C LYS A 333 11.00 -0.01 -17.48
N GLU A 334 10.56 -1.25 -17.72
CA GLU A 334 9.25 -1.51 -18.31
C GLU A 334 8.12 -1.07 -17.38
N VAL A 335 8.21 -1.33 -16.08
CA VAL A 335 7.23 -0.91 -15.10
C VAL A 335 7.05 0.62 -15.12
N PHE A 336 8.14 1.39 -15.05
CA PHE A 336 8.05 2.86 -15.12
C PHE A 336 7.59 3.38 -16.48
N HIS A 337 7.93 2.68 -17.57
CA HIS A 337 7.40 3.00 -18.90
C HIS A 337 5.88 2.83 -18.95
N ARG A 338 5.33 1.78 -18.33
CA ARG A 338 3.89 1.55 -18.22
C ARG A 338 3.19 2.63 -17.40
N LEU A 339 3.72 2.98 -16.23
CA LEU A 339 3.20 4.11 -15.44
C LEU A 339 3.11 5.39 -16.29
N ARG A 340 4.18 5.71 -17.03
CA ARG A 340 4.20 6.89 -17.92
C ARG A 340 3.13 6.82 -19.02
N LYS A 341 2.91 5.65 -19.61
CA LYS A 341 1.88 5.48 -20.66
C LYS A 341 0.47 5.70 -20.09
N ILE A 342 0.18 5.14 -18.93
CA ILE A 342 -1.13 5.26 -18.27
C ILE A 342 -1.39 6.71 -17.88
N LEU A 343 -0.43 7.37 -17.23
CA LEU A 343 -0.53 8.77 -16.83
C LEU A 343 -0.77 9.70 -18.03
N LYS A 344 -0.14 9.42 -19.17
CA LYS A 344 -0.32 10.20 -20.40
C LYS A 344 -1.79 10.23 -20.90
N GLU A 345 -2.58 9.17 -20.70
CA GLU A 345 -4.01 9.17 -21.06
C GLU A 345 -4.85 10.11 -20.21
N ALA A 346 -4.33 10.51 -19.06
CA ALA A 346 -4.91 11.56 -18.20
C ALA A 346 -4.21 12.92 -18.37
N ASP A 347 -3.43 13.10 -19.45
CA ASP A 347 -2.60 14.29 -19.68
C ASP A 347 -1.65 14.59 -18.51
N ALA A 348 -1.24 13.57 -17.76
CA ALA A 348 -0.30 13.63 -16.64
C ALA A 348 1.05 12.99 -17.01
N THR A 349 2.04 13.25 -16.17
CA THR A 349 3.41 12.77 -16.33
C THR A 349 3.91 12.12 -15.04
N LEU A 350 5.10 11.50 -15.05
CA LEU A 350 5.72 10.97 -13.85
C LEU A 350 6.04 12.06 -12.79
N THR A 351 6.16 13.34 -13.21
CA THR A 351 6.37 14.45 -12.26
C THR A 351 5.12 14.78 -11.45
N ASP A 352 3.93 14.35 -11.91
CA ASP A 352 2.66 14.53 -11.19
C ASP A 352 2.44 13.44 -10.13
N VAL A 353 3.28 12.39 -10.10
CA VAL A 353 3.18 11.31 -9.10
C VAL A 353 3.50 11.86 -7.72
N VAL A 354 2.56 11.73 -6.78
CA VAL A 354 2.68 12.18 -5.39
C VAL A 354 3.01 11.03 -4.44
N LYS A 355 2.59 9.81 -4.77
CA LYS A 355 2.85 8.59 -4.01
C LYS A 355 3.26 7.48 -4.98
N LEU A 356 4.36 6.79 -4.67
CA LEU A 356 4.86 5.64 -5.41
C LEU A 356 5.08 4.48 -4.44
N ASN A 357 4.50 3.32 -4.74
CA ASN A 357 4.78 2.09 -4.00
C ASN A 357 5.54 1.13 -4.91
N LEU A 358 6.55 0.48 -4.36
CA LEU A 358 7.36 -0.53 -5.03
C LEU A 358 7.28 -1.84 -4.26
N PHE A 359 6.93 -2.92 -4.94
CA PHE A 359 6.92 -4.27 -4.40
C PHE A 359 7.96 -5.09 -5.17
N ILE A 360 9.02 -5.53 -4.47
CA ILE A 360 10.21 -6.11 -5.06
C ILE A 360 10.32 -7.57 -4.61
N VAL A 361 10.48 -8.46 -5.57
CA VAL A 361 10.88 -9.86 -5.36
C VAL A 361 12.38 -9.95 -5.61
N ALA A 362 13.14 -10.37 -4.60
CA ALA A 362 14.60 -10.36 -4.63
C ALA A 362 15.16 -11.65 -4.00
N ASP A 363 14.73 -12.82 -4.50
CA ASP A 363 15.19 -14.11 -3.95
C ASP A 363 16.63 -14.40 -4.34
N ASP A 364 17.03 -14.12 -5.58
CA ASP A 364 18.37 -14.30 -6.11
C ASP A 364 19.18 -13.00 -6.21
N LEU A 365 18.60 -11.87 -5.81
CA LEU A 365 19.20 -10.55 -5.85
C LEU A 365 19.21 -9.93 -4.46
N ASP A 366 20.31 -9.30 -4.08
CA ASP A 366 20.34 -8.50 -2.86
C ASP A 366 19.33 -7.36 -2.92
N ILE A 367 18.43 -7.29 -1.92
CA ILE A 367 17.34 -6.30 -1.91
C ILE A 367 17.84 -4.86 -1.93
N GLU A 368 18.96 -4.56 -1.25
CA GLU A 368 19.57 -3.25 -1.24
C GLU A 368 20.06 -2.86 -2.63
N SER A 369 20.70 -3.80 -3.34
CA SER A 369 21.12 -3.62 -4.73
C SER A 369 19.93 -3.40 -5.67
N ALA A 370 18.84 -4.18 -5.52
CA ALA A 370 17.62 -4.01 -6.30
C ALA A 370 16.97 -2.63 -6.06
N PHE A 371 16.91 -2.20 -4.81
CA PHE A 371 16.40 -0.89 -4.44
C PHE A 371 17.27 0.25 -5.03
N HIS A 372 18.58 0.15 -4.89
CA HIS A 372 19.52 1.13 -5.46
C HIS A 372 19.36 1.26 -6.98
N GLN A 373 19.31 0.14 -7.71
CA GLN A 373 19.06 0.13 -9.16
C GLN A 373 17.72 0.79 -9.52
N THR A 374 16.68 0.53 -8.72
CA THR A 374 15.36 1.15 -8.92
C THR A 374 15.43 2.68 -8.77
N CYS A 375 16.14 3.17 -7.75
CA CYS A 375 16.37 4.60 -7.54
C CYS A 375 17.11 5.26 -8.71
N GLN A 376 18.16 4.61 -9.23
CA GLN A 376 18.90 5.08 -10.39
C GLN A 376 18.03 5.17 -11.65
N ILE A 377 17.26 4.10 -11.93
CA ILE A 377 16.37 4.04 -13.09
C ILE A 377 15.29 5.13 -12.99
N TRP A 378 14.70 5.35 -11.81
CA TRP A 378 13.73 6.43 -11.62
C TRP A 378 14.36 7.79 -11.87
N ALA A 379 15.54 8.07 -11.31
CA ALA A 379 16.24 9.33 -11.49
C ALA A 379 16.62 9.61 -12.96
N GLU A 380 16.93 8.56 -13.74
CA GLU A 380 17.19 8.68 -15.19
C GLU A 380 15.90 8.99 -15.98
N ILE A 381 14.79 8.34 -15.64
CA ILE A 381 13.52 8.46 -16.38
C ILE A 381 12.76 9.71 -16.00
N CYS A 382 12.84 10.13 -14.73
CA CYS A 382 12.10 11.25 -14.16
C CYS A 382 12.94 12.03 -13.14
N PRO A 383 13.95 12.80 -13.59
CA PRO A 383 14.87 13.51 -12.70
C PRO A 383 14.17 14.56 -11.81
N ASP A 384 13.07 15.14 -12.28
CA ASP A 384 12.27 16.14 -11.55
C ASP A 384 11.09 15.53 -10.78
N GLY A 385 10.95 14.20 -10.78
CA GLY A 385 9.88 13.48 -10.09
C GLY A 385 10.28 13.08 -8.67
N HIS A 386 9.60 13.66 -7.68
CA HIS A 386 9.93 13.48 -6.26
C HIS A 386 8.70 12.97 -5.48
N PRO A 387 8.19 11.75 -5.75
CA PRO A 387 7.07 11.21 -5.00
C PRO A 387 7.48 10.78 -3.59
N ALA A 388 6.50 10.67 -2.69
CA ALA A 388 6.64 9.95 -1.44
C ALA A 388 6.71 8.45 -1.74
N LEU A 389 7.87 7.82 -1.49
CA LEU A 389 8.16 6.43 -1.86
C LEU A 389 7.92 5.46 -0.71
N THR A 390 7.38 4.27 -1.03
CA THR A 390 7.33 3.10 -0.12
C THR A 390 7.86 1.86 -0.85
N PRO A 391 9.11 1.44 -0.64
CA PRO A 391 9.67 0.21 -1.17
C PRO A 391 9.49 -0.94 -0.17
N VAL A 392 8.99 -2.10 -0.63
CA VAL A 392 8.75 -3.29 0.20
C VAL A 392 9.27 -4.53 -0.53
N ARG A 393 10.03 -5.37 0.15
CA ARG A 393 10.33 -6.71 -0.35
C ARG A 393 9.17 -7.64 -0.04
N VAL A 394 8.65 -8.28 -1.08
CA VAL A 394 7.53 -9.22 -0.99
C VAL A 394 7.97 -10.63 -1.37
N HIS A 395 7.16 -11.64 -1.04
CA HIS A 395 7.48 -13.02 -1.38
C HIS A 395 7.31 -13.30 -2.88
N GLU A 396 6.21 -12.84 -3.46
CA GLU A 396 5.84 -13.11 -4.83
C GLU A 396 4.90 -12.00 -5.34
N LEU A 397 4.83 -11.86 -6.65
CA LEU A 397 3.82 -11.06 -7.33
C LEU A 397 2.74 -11.97 -7.94
N ALA A 398 1.83 -11.39 -8.71
CA ALA A 398 0.72 -12.14 -9.32
C ALA A 398 1.16 -13.29 -10.24
N GLN A 399 2.42 -13.40 -10.61
CA GLN A 399 2.98 -14.48 -11.43
C GLN A 399 4.47 -14.65 -11.15
N THR A 400 4.91 -15.91 -11.08
CA THR A 400 6.33 -16.28 -10.94
C THR A 400 7.18 -15.69 -12.06
N GLY A 401 8.36 -15.18 -11.70
CA GLY A 401 9.30 -14.53 -12.64
C GLY A 401 9.12 -13.01 -12.77
N LEU A 402 8.05 -12.44 -12.21
CA LEU A 402 7.94 -11.00 -12.00
C LEU A 402 8.80 -10.59 -10.81
N LEU A 403 9.66 -9.60 -11.00
CA LEU A 403 10.66 -9.17 -10.00
C LEU A 403 10.30 -7.83 -9.35
N ILE A 404 9.48 -7.03 -10.00
CA ILE A 404 9.06 -5.73 -9.49
C ILE A 404 7.65 -5.39 -9.94
N GLN A 405 6.89 -4.78 -9.04
CA GLN A 405 5.60 -4.15 -9.29
C GLN A 405 5.62 -2.73 -8.74
N ALA A 406 5.02 -1.79 -9.46
CA ALA A 406 4.80 -0.44 -8.95
C ALA A 406 3.35 0.00 -9.15
N ASP A 407 2.77 0.62 -8.13
CA ASP A 407 1.55 1.41 -8.23
C ASP A 407 1.82 2.87 -7.84
N CYS A 408 0.98 3.78 -8.31
CA CYS A 408 1.13 5.17 -7.93
C CYS A 408 -0.21 5.91 -7.81
N ILE A 409 -0.13 7.03 -7.07
CA ILE A 409 -1.15 8.08 -7.09
C ILE A 409 -0.50 9.32 -7.68
N ALA A 410 -1.15 9.94 -8.65
CA ALA A 410 -0.76 11.22 -9.22
C ALA A 410 -1.90 12.24 -9.06
N VAL A 411 -1.56 13.52 -8.98
CA VAL A 411 -2.55 14.62 -8.87
C VAL A 411 -2.19 15.72 -9.86
N LYS A 412 -3.20 16.16 -10.62
CA LYS A 412 -3.06 17.19 -11.64
C LYS A 412 -3.82 18.49 -11.29
#